data_10e688e8da7b07c37665d811a8e8f2fd
#
_entry.id   10e688e8da7b07c37665d811a8e8f2fd
#
_cell.length_a   1.000
_cell.length_b   1.000
_cell.length_c   1.000
_cell.angle_alpha   90.00
_cell.angle_beta   90.00
_cell.angle_gamma   90.00
#
_symmetry.space_group_name_H-M   'P 1'
#
loop_
_entity.id
_entity.type
_entity.pdbx_description
1 polymer ?
#
loop_
_entity_poly.entity_id
_entity_poly.type
_entity_poly.pdbx_seq_one_letter_code
_entity_poly.pdbx_strand_id
1 'polypeptide(L)'
;MKTEKGMVTLAYLFVHFKEKITPDGEQVYFAVSKDGLNFEQLNGGEPILTSTMGEKGCRDIEIVRLHTGGFIIITTDLSIAYRMDENYQVNWKEVNSTGSKCFCAWRTPDLINFSEQELLPVGREDFGCMWAPEVFFDEENEEYLIHWGSTVKGDNFTHMIIFCSVTKDFKSFSEPVPFFAKDNEILDSHLTKIGDTYHLFYKNSDRPPMNMHAYSKSLYGPYTHDEAFEKYMSTLEKPGAYEAPTSYILPDGRWCLMLDFFGCEKEKMGYVPFISDAPGDSNFKMCKEKFSFPYGFKHGKVIEITDEEYARLKEYYK
;
A
#
# COMPACT_ATOMS: atom_id res chain seq x y z
N MET A 1 39.95 13.82 11.95
CA MET A 1 39.23 12.86 12.81
C MET A 1 37.90 12.57 12.11
N LYS A 2 37.75 11.38 11.50
CA LYS A 2 36.49 10.91 10.90
C LYS A 2 35.68 10.35 12.07
N THR A 3 34.57 11.00 12.42
CA THR A 3 33.56 10.43 13.32
C THR A 3 32.95 9.23 12.61
N GLU A 4 33.11 8.04 13.16
CA GLU A 4 32.33 6.87 12.81
C GLU A 4 30.85 7.24 13.05
N LYS A 5 30.10 7.50 11.96
CA LYS A 5 28.64 7.44 12.02
C LYS A 5 28.32 5.98 12.30
N GLY A 6 27.81 5.70 13.49
CA GLY A 6 27.31 4.38 13.83
C GLY A 6 26.37 3.92 12.72
N MET A 7 26.56 2.69 12.25
CA MET A 7 25.67 2.05 11.27
C MET A 7 24.29 1.97 11.91
N VAL A 8 23.33 2.77 11.43
CA VAL A 8 21.94 2.66 11.88
C VAL A 8 21.47 1.31 11.38
N THR A 9 21.26 0.38 12.29
CA THR A 9 20.67 -0.91 11.94
C THR A 9 19.19 -0.67 11.64
N LEU A 10 18.74 -1.11 10.50
CA LEU A 10 17.36 -0.95 10.06
C LEU A 10 16.55 -2.20 10.45
N ALA A 11 15.31 -1.95 10.79
CA ALA A 11 14.27 -2.95 10.91
C ALA A 11 13.09 -2.50 10.03
N TYR A 12 12.02 -3.26 10.01
CA TYR A 12 10.88 -2.99 9.13
C TYR A 12 9.58 -3.01 9.93
N LEU A 13 8.71 -2.08 9.62
CA LEU A 13 7.32 -2.05 10.04
C LEU A 13 6.43 -2.31 8.83
N PHE A 14 5.55 -3.28 8.93
CA PHE A 14 4.47 -3.54 8.00
C PHE A 14 3.16 -3.11 8.63
N VAL A 15 2.52 -2.10 8.04
CA VAL A 15 1.16 -1.70 8.38
C VAL A 15 0.22 -2.32 7.38
N HIS A 16 -0.86 -2.95 7.84
CA HIS A 16 -1.73 -3.73 6.98
C HIS A 16 -3.13 -3.88 7.59
N PHE A 17 -4.07 -4.40 6.83
CA PHE A 17 -5.32 -4.92 7.35
C PHE A 17 -5.37 -6.46 7.23
N LYS A 18 -6.39 -7.10 7.76
CA LYS A 18 -6.60 -8.55 7.65
C LYS A 18 -7.84 -8.84 6.82
N GLU A 19 -7.76 -9.86 5.97
CA GLU A 19 -8.92 -10.34 5.24
C GLU A 19 -9.81 -11.16 6.17
N LYS A 20 -10.86 -10.54 6.70
CA LYS A 20 -11.93 -11.16 7.46
C LYS A 20 -13.27 -10.67 6.94
N ILE A 21 -14.29 -11.48 7.08
CA ILE A 21 -15.68 -11.10 6.82
C ILE A 21 -16.34 -10.44 8.03
N THR A 22 -15.54 -9.92 8.93
CA THR A 22 -15.95 -9.21 10.14
C THR A 22 -15.30 -7.84 10.20
N PRO A 23 -15.97 -6.82 10.77
CA PRO A 23 -15.45 -5.45 10.77
C PRO A 23 -14.09 -5.26 11.44
N ASP A 24 -13.73 -6.10 12.40
CA ASP A 24 -12.43 -6.06 13.07
C ASP A 24 -11.25 -6.47 12.15
N GLY A 25 -11.49 -7.21 11.08
CA GLY A 25 -10.46 -7.55 10.10
C GLY A 25 -10.01 -6.37 9.25
N GLU A 26 -10.93 -5.45 8.99
CA GLU A 26 -10.73 -4.26 8.17
C GLU A 26 -10.34 -3.05 9.06
N GLN A 27 -9.27 -3.21 9.83
CA GLN A 27 -8.69 -2.20 10.71
C GLN A 27 -7.17 -2.15 10.52
N VAL A 28 -6.48 -1.25 11.23
CA VAL A 28 -5.03 -1.08 11.10
C VAL A 28 -4.30 -2.03 12.04
N TYR A 29 -3.44 -2.88 11.48
CA TYR A 29 -2.59 -3.82 12.19
C TYR A 29 -1.12 -3.53 11.92
N PHE A 30 -0.26 -3.92 12.86
CA PHE A 30 1.19 -3.79 12.75
C PHE A 30 1.87 -5.16 12.83
N ALA A 31 2.91 -5.31 12.01
CA ALA A 31 3.88 -6.38 12.13
C ALA A 31 5.30 -5.81 11.94
N VAL A 32 6.28 -6.44 12.56
CA VAL A 32 7.68 -5.98 12.51
C VAL A 32 8.61 -7.09 12.06
N SER A 33 9.73 -6.72 11.44
CA SER A 33 10.76 -7.63 10.98
C SER A 33 12.15 -7.04 11.18
N LYS A 34 13.15 -7.92 11.42
CA LYS A 34 14.57 -7.54 11.41
C LYS A 34 15.24 -7.79 10.06
N ASP A 35 14.72 -8.70 9.29
CA ASP A 35 15.34 -9.14 8.03
C ASP A 35 14.52 -8.70 6.78
N GLY A 36 13.32 -8.13 6.98
CA GLY A 36 12.42 -7.73 5.90
C GLY A 36 11.69 -8.90 5.21
N LEU A 37 11.89 -10.15 5.66
CA LEU A 37 11.25 -11.34 5.10
C LEU A 37 10.39 -12.07 6.11
N ASN A 38 10.77 -12.04 7.39
CA ASN A 38 10.05 -12.72 8.46
C ASN A 38 9.39 -11.69 9.39
N PHE A 39 8.07 -11.54 9.24
CA PHE A 39 7.29 -10.56 9.99
C PHE A 39 6.55 -11.22 11.16
N GLU A 40 6.61 -10.57 12.31
CA GLU A 40 5.93 -10.92 13.54
C GLU A 40 4.84 -9.88 13.83
N GLN A 41 3.60 -10.33 14.02
CA GLN A 41 2.50 -9.43 14.38
C GLN A 41 2.67 -8.86 15.79
N LEU A 42 2.23 -7.62 15.95
CA LEU A 42 2.20 -6.93 17.25
C LEU A 42 0.81 -6.98 17.88
N ASN A 43 0.70 -6.51 19.12
CA ASN A 43 -0.55 -6.36 19.89
C ASN A 43 -1.36 -7.66 20.00
N GLY A 44 -0.68 -8.81 20.13
CA GLY A 44 -1.36 -10.11 20.19
C GLY A 44 -2.20 -10.42 18.93
N GLY A 45 -2.02 -9.68 17.85
CA GLY A 45 -2.81 -9.79 16.61
C GLY A 45 -4.14 -9.04 16.64
N GLU A 46 -4.36 -8.16 17.62
CA GLU A 46 -5.47 -7.23 17.67
C GLU A 46 -5.15 -5.92 16.93
N PRO A 47 -6.16 -5.15 16.48
CA PRO A 47 -5.93 -3.88 15.81
C PRO A 47 -5.14 -2.89 16.65
N ILE A 48 -4.28 -2.11 16.02
CA ILE A 48 -3.61 -0.94 16.62
C ILE A 48 -4.54 0.27 16.58
N LEU A 49 -5.24 0.47 15.45
CA LEU A 49 -6.22 1.53 15.29
C LEU A 49 -7.51 0.95 14.73
N THR A 50 -8.63 1.47 15.24
CA THR A 50 -9.98 1.10 14.81
C THR A 50 -10.71 2.32 14.28
N SER A 51 -11.24 2.23 13.07
CA SER A 51 -12.03 3.30 12.48
C SER A 51 -13.40 3.41 13.13
N THR A 52 -13.75 4.63 13.52
CA THR A 52 -15.05 4.97 14.10
C THR A 52 -15.85 5.96 13.24
N MET A 53 -15.23 6.48 12.18
CA MET A 53 -15.79 7.47 11.25
C MET A 53 -15.97 6.86 9.86
N GLY A 54 -16.68 7.57 8.97
CA GLY A 54 -16.88 7.15 7.59
C GLY A 54 -17.58 5.81 7.50
N GLU A 55 -17.05 4.89 6.67
CA GLU A 55 -17.56 3.53 6.51
C GLU A 55 -17.14 2.57 7.64
N LYS A 56 -16.34 3.06 8.60
CA LYS A 56 -15.83 2.31 9.77
C LYS A 56 -14.96 1.10 9.41
N GLY A 57 -14.32 1.14 8.27
CA GLY A 57 -13.34 0.16 7.83
C GLY A 57 -12.07 0.85 7.34
N CYS A 58 -10.96 0.15 7.50
CA CYS A 58 -9.64 0.57 7.02
C CYS A 58 -9.08 -0.52 6.14
N ARG A 59 -8.97 -0.24 4.85
CA ARG A 59 -8.34 -1.13 3.89
C ARG A 59 -7.14 -0.43 3.25
N ASP A 60 -6.26 -1.19 2.62
CA ASP A 60 -5.17 -0.68 1.81
C ASP A 60 -4.35 0.38 2.56
N ILE A 61 -3.67 -0.08 3.62
CA ILE A 61 -3.05 0.80 4.60
C ILE A 61 -1.74 1.38 4.05
N GLU A 62 -1.65 2.69 3.99
CA GLU A 62 -0.43 3.44 3.70
C GLU A 62 0.11 4.07 4.98
N ILE A 63 1.44 4.12 5.11
CA ILE A 63 2.14 4.88 6.13
C ILE A 63 3.32 5.62 5.52
N VAL A 64 3.47 6.87 5.85
CA VAL A 64 4.62 7.68 5.44
C VAL A 64 5.28 8.36 6.63
N ARG A 65 6.62 8.32 6.67
CA ARG A 65 7.41 9.15 7.57
C ARG A 65 7.37 10.59 7.08
N LEU A 66 6.92 11.51 7.91
CA LEU A 66 6.82 12.92 7.55
C LEU A 66 8.21 13.57 7.54
N HIS A 67 8.46 14.43 6.56
CA HIS A 67 9.70 15.22 6.47
C HIS A 67 9.89 16.11 7.71
N THR A 68 8.80 16.56 8.31
CA THR A 68 8.77 17.34 9.55
C THR A 68 8.90 16.52 10.83
N GLY A 69 9.04 15.21 10.72
CA GLY A 69 9.10 14.24 11.82
C GLY A 69 7.76 13.61 12.16
N GLY A 70 7.81 12.40 12.72
CA GLY A 70 6.64 11.55 12.96
C GLY A 70 6.12 10.88 11.69
N PHE A 71 4.86 10.40 11.75
CA PHE A 71 4.24 9.62 10.69
C PHE A 71 2.78 10.02 10.50
N ILE A 72 2.26 9.75 9.32
CA ILE A 72 0.83 9.71 9.06
C ILE A 72 0.46 8.34 8.48
N ILE A 73 -0.63 7.75 8.96
CA ILE A 73 -1.26 6.57 8.41
C ILE A 73 -2.49 7.03 7.64
N ILE A 74 -2.65 6.55 6.41
CA ILE A 74 -3.78 6.86 5.53
C ILE A 74 -4.36 5.55 5.02
N THR A 75 -5.70 5.43 4.96
CA THR A 75 -6.34 4.19 4.54
C THR A 75 -7.52 4.47 3.62
N THR A 76 -7.87 3.50 2.79
CA THR A 76 -9.18 3.46 2.16
C THR A 76 -10.26 3.43 3.24
N ASP A 77 -11.21 4.37 3.18
CA ASP A 77 -12.42 4.38 4.00
C ASP A 77 -13.46 3.43 3.38
N LEU A 78 -13.36 2.16 3.73
CA LEU A 78 -14.25 1.10 3.21
C LEU A 78 -14.31 -0.07 4.19
N SER A 79 -15.52 -0.53 4.47
CA SER A 79 -15.75 -1.83 5.11
C SER A 79 -16.61 -2.71 4.21
N ILE A 80 -16.01 -3.76 3.67
CA ILE A 80 -16.73 -4.80 2.91
C ILE A 80 -17.67 -5.57 3.84
N ALA A 81 -17.26 -5.79 5.10
CA ALA A 81 -18.09 -6.47 6.09
C ALA A 81 -19.45 -5.78 6.31
N TYR A 82 -19.49 -4.45 6.27
CA TYR A 82 -20.74 -3.67 6.39
C TYR A 82 -21.52 -3.53 5.07
N ARG A 83 -20.89 -3.86 3.94
CA ARG A 83 -21.52 -3.80 2.61
C ARG A 83 -21.98 -5.17 2.09
N MET A 84 -21.75 -6.24 2.84
CA MET A 84 -22.25 -7.57 2.52
C MET A 84 -23.75 -7.66 2.79
N ASP A 85 -24.44 -8.40 1.93
CA ASP A 85 -25.84 -8.79 2.15
C ASP A 85 -25.94 -9.96 3.17
N GLU A 86 -27.18 -10.42 3.42
CA GLU A 86 -27.47 -11.54 4.32
C GLU A 86 -26.86 -12.88 3.88
N ASN A 87 -26.42 -13.00 2.62
CA ASN A 87 -25.75 -14.16 2.06
C ASN A 87 -24.21 -13.97 1.96
N TYR A 88 -23.66 -12.96 2.61
CA TYR A 88 -22.24 -12.58 2.54
C TYR A 88 -21.75 -12.24 1.13
N GLN A 89 -22.66 -11.71 0.27
CA GLN A 89 -22.32 -11.29 -1.08
C GLN A 89 -22.12 -9.77 -1.13
N VAL A 90 -21.16 -9.33 -1.95
CA VAL A 90 -20.81 -7.92 -2.14
C VAL A 90 -21.33 -7.45 -3.51
N ASN A 91 -22.07 -6.36 -3.52
CA ASN A 91 -22.44 -5.68 -4.75
C ASN A 91 -21.29 -4.75 -5.20
N TRP A 92 -20.31 -5.28 -5.90
CA TRP A 92 -19.15 -4.52 -6.36
C TRP A 92 -19.50 -3.32 -7.23
N LYS A 93 -20.61 -3.38 -8.00
CA LYS A 93 -21.06 -2.22 -8.78
C LYS A 93 -21.46 -1.06 -7.87
N GLU A 94 -22.11 -1.35 -6.77
CA GLU A 94 -22.47 -0.35 -5.76
C GLU A 94 -21.22 0.18 -5.06
N VAL A 95 -20.34 -0.70 -4.58
CA VAL A 95 -19.09 -0.33 -3.91
C VAL A 95 -18.21 0.57 -4.79
N ASN A 96 -18.16 0.31 -6.11
CA ASN A 96 -17.43 1.10 -7.10
C ASN A 96 -18.07 2.46 -7.44
N SER A 97 -19.32 2.70 -7.03
CA SER A 97 -20.08 3.90 -7.44
C SER A 97 -20.58 4.77 -6.28
N THR A 98 -20.58 4.24 -5.06
CA THR A 98 -21.12 4.93 -3.87
C THR A 98 -20.11 4.97 -2.70
N GLY A 99 -18.82 4.76 -2.97
CA GLY A 99 -17.77 4.75 -1.97
C GLY A 99 -17.49 6.13 -1.38
N SER A 100 -16.76 6.14 -0.28
CA SER A 100 -16.28 7.36 0.39
C SER A 100 -15.47 8.25 -0.55
N LYS A 101 -15.54 9.57 -0.32
CA LYS A 101 -14.72 10.59 -0.99
C LYS A 101 -13.57 11.07 -0.08
N CYS A 102 -13.36 10.37 1.02
CA CYS A 102 -12.33 10.67 2.00
C CYS A 102 -11.42 9.46 2.18
N PHE A 103 -10.23 9.70 2.69
CA PHE A 103 -9.40 8.69 3.32
C PHE A 103 -9.49 8.81 4.84
N CYS A 104 -9.42 7.70 5.57
CA CYS A 104 -9.18 7.75 7.01
C CYS A 104 -7.71 8.08 7.27
N ALA A 105 -7.43 8.87 8.32
CA ALA A 105 -6.05 9.18 8.68
C ALA A 105 -5.84 9.30 10.19
N TRP A 106 -4.60 9.00 10.62
CA TRP A 106 -4.07 9.22 11.97
C TRP A 106 -2.64 9.72 11.89
N ARG A 107 -2.30 10.67 12.78
CA ARG A 107 -0.93 11.18 12.92
C ARG A 107 -0.31 10.62 14.18
N THR A 108 0.98 10.36 14.14
CA THR A 108 1.72 9.90 15.30
C THR A 108 3.17 10.41 15.29
N PRO A 109 3.70 10.86 16.42
CA PRO A 109 5.11 11.22 16.50
C PRO A 109 6.02 9.98 16.64
N ASP A 110 5.49 8.82 17.08
CA ASP A 110 6.30 7.73 17.59
C ASP A 110 5.71 6.31 17.37
N LEU A 111 4.61 6.19 16.62
CA LEU A 111 3.90 4.93 16.32
C LEU A 111 3.20 4.30 17.55
N ILE A 112 3.09 5.04 18.64
CA ILE A 112 2.42 4.64 19.89
C ILE A 112 1.30 5.62 20.26
N ASN A 113 1.63 6.91 20.23
CA ASN A 113 0.69 7.98 20.55
C ASN A 113 0.06 8.51 19.27
N PHE A 114 -1.23 8.21 19.05
CA PHE A 114 -1.95 8.62 17.85
C PHE A 114 -2.88 9.78 18.11
N SER A 115 -3.07 10.62 17.09
CA SER A 115 -4.15 11.61 17.07
C SER A 115 -5.52 10.93 17.08
N GLU A 116 -6.57 11.71 17.29
CA GLU A 116 -7.92 11.31 16.89
C GLU A 116 -7.96 11.00 15.38
N GLN A 117 -8.91 10.16 14.97
CA GLN A 117 -9.15 9.87 13.55
C GLN A 117 -9.58 11.13 12.80
N GLU A 118 -9.03 11.31 11.62
CA GLU A 118 -9.44 12.34 10.66
C GLU A 118 -10.01 11.67 9.41
N LEU A 119 -10.94 12.35 8.72
CA LEU A 119 -11.33 12.04 7.35
C LEU A 119 -10.76 13.11 6.45
N LEU A 120 -9.84 12.73 5.56
CA LEU A 120 -9.21 13.63 4.59
C LEU A 120 -10.08 13.75 3.35
N PRO A 121 -10.71 14.92 3.08
CA PRO A 121 -11.65 15.08 1.97
C PRO A 121 -10.89 15.39 0.67
N VAL A 122 -10.21 14.39 0.12
CA VAL A 122 -9.39 14.52 -1.08
C VAL A 122 -10.22 14.34 -2.36
N GLY A 123 -11.31 13.58 -2.29
CA GLY A 123 -12.07 13.15 -3.46
C GLY A 123 -12.98 14.21 -4.05
N ARG A 124 -13.29 14.04 -5.35
CA ARG A 124 -14.30 14.83 -6.07
C ARG A 124 -15.68 14.20 -5.93
N GLU A 125 -16.71 15.02 -6.09
CA GLU A 125 -18.12 14.57 -6.04
C GLU A 125 -18.47 13.52 -7.11
N ASP A 126 -17.79 13.55 -8.25
CA ASP A 126 -18.04 12.62 -9.36
C ASP A 126 -17.26 11.30 -9.25
N PHE A 127 -16.42 11.11 -8.24
CA PHE A 127 -15.76 9.83 -8.00
C PHE A 127 -16.75 8.78 -7.49
N GLY A 128 -16.59 7.53 -7.92
CA GLY A 128 -17.40 6.42 -7.44
C GLY A 128 -16.83 5.79 -6.15
N CYS A 129 -15.51 5.75 -6.08
CA CYS A 129 -14.75 5.23 -4.95
C CYS A 129 -13.37 5.89 -4.89
N MET A 130 -12.63 5.66 -3.81
CA MET A 130 -11.24 6.06 -3.65
C MET A 130 -10.50 4.93 -2.92
N TRP A 131 -9.69 4.15 -3.66
CA TRP A 131 -9.09 2.93 -3.13
C TRP A 131 -7.58 2.94 -3.23
N ALA A 132 -6.95 2.26 -2.25
CA ALA A 132 -5.51 2.04 -2.17
C ALA A 132 -4.71 3.35 -2.29
N PRO A 133 -4.86 4.28 -1.33
CA PRO A 133 -4.03 5.48 -1.30
C PRO A 133 -2.57 5.09 -1.08
N GLU A 134 -1.69 5.70 -1.84
CA GLU A 134 -0.25 5.70 -1.59
C GLU A 134 0.31 7.11 -1.59
N VAL A 135 1.40 7.32 -0.86
CA VAL A 135 2.02 8.63 -0.70
C VAL A 135 3.48 8.58 -1.11
N PHE A 136 3.85 9.47 -1.99
CA PHE A 136 5.24 9.70 -2.40
C PHE A 136 5.66 11.12 -2.02
N PHE A 137 6.80 11.28 -1.34
CA PHE A 137 7.35 12.60 -1.05
C PHE A 137 8.20 13.09 -2.21
N ASP A 138 7.79 14.18 -2.84
CA ASP A 138 8.55 14.85 -3.88
C ASP A 138 9.54 15.85 -3.24
N GLU A 139 10.81 15.45 -3.18
CA GLU A 139 11.88 16.26 -2.58
C GLU A 139 12.13 17.55 -3.35
N GLU A 140 11.85 17.58 -4.66
CA GLU A 140 12.11 18.75 -5.51
C GLU A 140 11.11 19.88 -5.21
N ASN A 141 9.83 19.54 -4.99
CA ASN A 141 8.76 20.50 -4.71
C ASN A 141 8.42 20.60 -3.21
N GLU A 142 9.06 19.79 -2.38
CA GLU A 142 8.79 19.69 -0.93
C GLU A 142 7.30 19.48 -0.62
N GLU A 143 6.70 18.50 -1.34
CA GLU A 143 5.29 18.17 -1.20
C GLU A 143 5.04 16.66 -1.29
N TYR A 144 3.90 16.22 -0.83
CA TYR A 144 3.46 14.82 -0.90
C TYR A 144 2.51 14.65 -2.07
N LEU A 145 2.81 13.74 -2.98
CA LEU A 145 1.90 13.22 -3.98
C LEU A 145 1.12 12.08 -3.35
N ILE A 146 -0.19 12.22 -3.23
CA ILE A 146 -1.09 11.12 -2.87
C ILE A 146 -1.68 10.60 -4.17
N HIS A 147 -1.64 9.29 -4.42
CA HIS A 147 -2.27 8.68 -5.58
C HIS A 147 -3.10 7.47 -5.19
N TRP A 148 -4.17 7.19 -5.94
CA TRP A 148 -5.16 6.17 -5.60
C TRP A 148 -5.96 5.74 -6.82
N GLY A 149 -6.63 4.58 -6.76
CA GLY A 149 -7.59 4.13 -7.77
C GLY A 149 -8.98 4.76 -7.58
N SER A 150 -9.56 5.28 -8.65
CA SER A 150 -10.94 5.78 -8.66
C SER A 150 -11.66 5.45 -9.95
N THR A 151 -12.98 5.23 -9.84
CA THR A 151 -13.94 5.27 -10.93
C THR A 151 -14.62 6.62 -10.97
N VAL A 152 -15.17 7.01 -12.11
CA VAL A 152 -15.83 8.31 -12.27
C VAL A 152 -17.25 8.18 -12.86
N LYS A 153 -18.12 9.13 -12.50
CA LYS A 153 -19.51 9.18 -12.99
C LYS A 153 -19.59 9.33 -14.53
N GLY A 154 -18.61 9.98 -15.13
CA GLY A 154 -18.57 10.27 -16.55
C GLY A 154 -18.57 9.02 -17.45
N ASP A 155 -18.07 7.90 -16.95
CA ASP A 155 -18.06 6.59 -17.62
C ASP A 155 -19.00 5.57 -16.96
N ASN A 156 -19.95 6.01 -16.14
CA ASN A 156 -20.84 5.17 -15.34
C ASN A 156 -20.11 4.26 -14.33
N PHE A 157 -18.96 4.70 -13.83
CA PHE A 157 -18.15 3.97 -12.85
C PHE A 157 -17.66 2.61 -13.36
N THR A 158 -17.36 2.51 -14.65
CA THR A 158 -16.98 1.24 -15.29
C THR A 158 -15.49 1.09 -15.54
N HIS A 159 -14.71 2.17 -15.36
CA HIS A 159 -13.27 2.15 -15.64
C HIS A 159 -12.48 2.81 -14.51
N MET A 160 -11.63 2.05 -13.86
CA MET A 160 -10.78 2.55 -12.78
C MET A 160 -9.41 2.95 -13.32
N ILE A 161 -8.98 4.16 -12.99
CA ILE A 161 -7.64 4.69 -13.27
C ILE A 161 -7.02 5.24 -11.98
N ILE A 162 -5.73 5.53 -12.03
CA ILE A 162 -5.02 6.17 -10.91
C ILE A 162 -5.14 7.68 -11.04
N PHE A 163 -5.67 8.32 -9.99
CA PHE A 163 -5.69 9.75 -9.77
C PHE A 163 -4.61 10.18 -8.79
N CYS A 164 -4.28 11.45 -8.77
CA CYS A 164 -3.42 12.03 -7.74
C CYS A 164 -3.87 13.42 -7.33
N SER A 165 -3.41 13.81 -6.15
CA SER A 165 -3.48 15.14 -5.58
C SER A 165 -2.18 15.43 -4.80
N VAL A 166 -1.79 16.70 -4.68
CA VAL A 166 -0.62 17.08 -3.90
C VAL A 166 -1.02 17.85 -2.65
N THR A 167 -0.20 17.70 -1.61
CA THR A 167 -0.38 18.37 -0.33
C THR A 167 0.97 18.61 0.35
N LYS A 168 1.08 19.68 1.15
CA LYS A 168 2.25 19.92 2.00
C LYS A 168 2.03 19.54 3.47
N ASP A 169 0.78 19.39 3.87
CA ASP A 169 0.41 19.31 5.30
C ASP A 169 -0.70 18.29 5.62
N PHE A 170 -1.23 17.61 4.59
CA PHE A 170 -2.40 16.73 4.68
C PHE A 170 -3.65 17.40 5.28
N LYS A 171 -3.80 18.71 5.06
CA LYS A 171 -4.98 19.50 5.43
C LYS A 171 -5.60 20.19 4.23
N SER A 172 -4.77 20.65 3.32
CA SER A 172 -5.17 21.22 2.03
C SER A 172 -4.61 20.39 0.88
N PHE A 173 -5.43 20.17 -0.12
CA PHE A 173 -5.14 19.28 -1.25
C PHE A 173 -5.39 20.01 -2.57
N SER A 174 -4.56 19.74 -3.57
CA SER A 174 -4.86 20.18 -4.93
C SER A 174 -6.08 19.45 -5.48
N GLU A 175 -6.73 20.04 -6.50
CA GLU A 175 -7.78 19.33 -7.24
C GLU A 175 -7.23 18.01 -7.81
N PRO A 176 -7.91 16.86 -7.61
CA PRO A 176 -7.49 15.59 -8.16
C PRO A 176 -7.45 15.58 -9.69
N VAL A 177 -6.34 15.08 -10.23
CA VAL A 177 -6.15 14.90 -11.66
C VAL A 177 -5.76 13.46 -12.00
N PRO A 178 -6.02 12.96 -13.23
CA PRO A 178 -5.48 11.68 -13.68
C PRO A 178 -3.95 11.66 -13.57
N PHE A 179 -3.40 10.61 -12.92
CA PHE A 179 -1.97 10.39 -12.78
C PHE A 179 -1.45 9.33 -13.75
N PHE A 180 -2.15 8.19 -13.78
CA PHE A 180 -1.78 7.08 -14.64
C PHE A 180 -3.03 6.33 -15.10
N ALA A 181 -3.14 6.06 -16.40
CA ALA A 181 -4.29 5.39 -17.00
C ALA A 181 -3.84 4.40 -18.07
N LYS A 182 -4.61 3.36 -18.26
CA LYS A 182 -4.49 2.34 -19.29
C LYS A 182 -5.87 2.09 -19.91
N ASP A 183 -5.92 1.36 -21.01
CA ASP A 183 -7.18 0.92 -21.62
C ASP A 183 -7.94 -0.07 -20.72
N ASN A 184 -7.20 -0.85 -19.93
CA ASN A 184 -7.74 -1.75 -18.90
C ASN A 184 -7.84 -1.04 -17.57
N GLU A 185 -8.73 -1.48 -16.69
CA GLU A 185 -8.80 -1.02 -15.31
C GLU A 185 -7.50 -1.32 -14.57
N ILE A 186 -7.03 -0.32 -13.84
CA ILE A 186 -5.81 -0.41 -13.02
C ILE A 186 -6.07 0.13 -11.62
N LEU A 187 -5.43 -0.48 -10.63
CA LEU A 187 -5.51 -0.07 -9.22
C LEU A 187 -4.28 -0.53 -8.45
N ASP A 188 -4.25 -0.30 -7.14
CA ASP A 188 -3.17 -0.72 -6.23
C ASP A 188 -1.80 -0.28 -6.78
N SER A 189 -1.63 1.00 -7.00
CA SER A 189 -0.36 1.53 -7.49
C SER A 189 0.63 1.77 -6.37
N HIS A 190 1.89 1.40 -6.58
CA HIS A 190 3.02 1.67 -5.70
C HIS A 190 4.11 2.43 -6.46
N LEU A 191 4.50 3.58 -5.95
CA LEU A 191 5.50 4.45 -6.56
C LEU A 191 6.73 4.54 -5.67
N THR A 192 7.90 4.25 -6.25
CA THR A 192 9.20 4.41 -5.58
C THR A 192 10.22 5.03 -6.51
N LYS A 193 11.20 5.75 -5.96
CA LYS A 193 12.31 6.34 -6.71
C LYS A 193 13.61 5.67 -6.34
N ILE A 194 14.29 5.09 -7.31
CA ILE A 194 15.62 4.50 -7.16
C ILE A 194 16.60 5.23 -8.06
N GLY A 195 17.56 5.91 -7.46
CA GLY A 195 18.45 6.81 -8.19
C GLY A 195 17.65 7.95 -8.85
N ASP A 196 17.72 8.06 -10.16
CA ASP A 196 16.99 9.04 -10.97
C ASP A 196 15.76 8.47 -11.68
N THR A 197 15.34 7.26 -11.34
CA THR A 197 14.24 6.55 -11.99
C THR A 197 13.07 6.35 -11.04
N TYR A 198 11.88 6.72 -11.48
CA TYR A 198 10.61 6.43 -10.83
C TYR A 198 10.11 5.08 -11.33
N HIS A 199 9.79 4.18 -10.41
CA HIS A 199 9.24 2.85 -10.64
C HIS A 199 7.81 2.82 -10.14
N LEU A 200 6.88 2.51 -11.03
CA LEU A 200 5.44 2.41 -10.75
C LEU A 200 5.00 0.96 -10.93
N PHE A 201 4.67 0.30 -9.83
CA PHE A 201 4.03 -0.99 -9.84
C PHE A 201 2.52 -0.78 -9.72
N TYR A 202 1.72 -1.60 -10.38
CA TYR A 202 0.27 -1.48 -10.35
C TYR A 202 -0.40 -2.80 -10.73
N LYS A 203 -1.59 -3.05 -10.23
CA LYS A 203 -2.42 -4.16 -10.64
C LYS A 203 -3.21 -3.77 -11.88
N ASN A 204 -3.24 -4.62 -12.90
CA ASN A 204 -4.24 -4.58 -13.95
C ASN A 204 -5.39 -5.54 -13.64
N SER A 205 -6.57 -5.26 -14.19
CA SER A 205 -7.76 -6.11 -14.00
C SER A 205 -7.93 -7.16 -15.09
N ASP A 206 -6.94 -7.37 -15.97
CA ASP A 206 -6.94 -8.47 -16.93
C ASP A 206 -7.05 -9.82 -16.21
N ARG A 207 -7.64 -10.76 -16.85
CA ARG A 207 -7.89 -12.07 -16.23
C ARG A 207 -6.90 -13.12 -16.69
N PRO A 208 -6.08 -13.64 -15.77
CA PRO A 208 -6.03 -13.34 -14.34
C PRO A 208 -5.37 -11.97 -14.08
N PRO A 209 -5.82 -11.25 -13.05
CA PRO A 209 -5.20 -10.00 -12.65
C PRO A 209 -3.71 -10.21 -12.34
N MET A 210 -2.86 -9.31 -12.82
CA MET A 210 -1.42 -9.36 -12.61
C MET A 210 -0.90 -8.04 -12.08
N ASN A 211 0.17 -8.08 -11.30
CA ASN A 211 0.95 -6.90 -11.00
C ASN A 211 1.83 -6.56 -12.20
N MET A 212 1.89 -5.29 -12.55
CA MET A 212 2.61 -4.73 -13.69
C MET A 212 3.65 -3.75 -13.19
N HIS A 213 4.65 -3.47 -14.03
CA HIS A 213 5.67 -2.48 -13.74
C HIS A 213 5.84 -1.51 -14.93
N ALA A 214 6.04 -0.24 -14.60
CA ALA A 214 6.43 0.81 -15.54
C ALA A 214 7.45 1.74 -14.88
N TYR A 215 8.28 2.41 -15.68
CA TYR A 215 9.32 3.29 -15.16
C TYR A 215 9.42 4.58 -15.96
N SER A 216 9.93 5.64 -15.32
CA SER A 216 10.10 6.96 -15.92
C SER A 216 11.27 7.72 -15.28
N LYS A 217 11.80 8.71 -16.01
CA LYS A 217 12.74 9.70 -15.45
C LYS A 217 12.03 10.93 -14.88
N SER A 218 10.73 11.01 -15.01
CA SER A 218 9.89 12.09 -14.49
C SER A 218 8.79 11.51 -13.60
N LEU A 219 8.49 12.16 -12.47
CA LEU A 219 7.43 11.78 -11.54
C LEU A 219 6.07 11.61 -12.24
N TYR A 220 5.75 12.49 -13.15
CA TYR A 220 4.48 12.49 -13.88
C TYR A 220 4.56 11.80 -15.25
N GLY A 221 5.63 11.03 -15.50
CA GLY A 221 5.80 10.29 -16.76
C GLY A 221 6.35 11.13 -17.92
N PRO A 222 6.25 10.66 -19.16
CA PRO A 222 5.58 9.39 -19.53
C PRO A 222 6.27 8.16 -18.97
N TYR A 223 5.49 7.17 -18.55
CA TYR A 223 5.98 5.89 -18.04
C TYR A 223 6.15 4.86 -19.17
N THR A 224 7.31 4.24 -19.22
CA THR A 224 7.61 3.14 -20.14
C THR A 224 7.22 1.82 -19.48
N HIS A 225 6.45 1.00 -20.17
CA HIS A 225 6.05 -0.32 -19.71
C HIS A 225 7.23 -1.30 -19.68
N ASP A 226 7.31 -2.14 -18.65
CA ASP A 226 8.33 -3.18 -18.51
C ASP A 226 7.80 -4.54 -19.02
N GLU A 227 8.04 -4.81 -20.30
CA GLU A 227 7.63 -6.06 -20.95
C GLU A 227 8.30 -7.29 -20.33
N ALA A 228 9.53 -7.15 -19.79
CA ALA A 228 10.23 -8.26 -19.18
C ALA A 228 9.60 -8.67 -17.85
N PHE A 229 9.18 -7.70 -17.05
CA PHE A 229 8.46 -7.95 -15.81
C PHE A 229 7.10 -8.59 -16.09
N GLU A 230 6.31 -8.04 -17.02
CA GLU A 230 5.02 -8.63 -17.41
C GLU A 230 5.18 -10.08 -17.88
N LYS A 231 6.15 -10.34 -18.76
CA LYS A 231 6.44 -11.69 -19.25
C LYS A 231 6.76 -12.65 -18.11
N TYR A 232 7.54 -12.20 -17.11
CA TYR A 232 7.83 -13.02 -15.94
C TYR A 232 6.57 -13.30 -15.13
N MET A 233 5.78 -12.27 -14.80
CA MET A 233 4.54 -12.42 -14.03
C MET A 233 3.56 -13.37 -14.72
N SER A 234 3.51 -13.37 -16.05
CA SER A 234 2.66 -14.28 -16.84
C SER A 234 3.05 -15.75 -16.74
N THR A 235 4.28 -16.06 -16.29
CA THR A 235 4.76 -17.45 -16.10
C THR A 235 4.42 -18.01 -14.74
N LEU A 236 3.94 -17.19 -13.81
CA LEU A 236 3.66 -17.63 -12.45
C LEU A 236 2.43 -18.53 -12.37
N GLU A 237 2.39 -19.36 -11.33
CA GLU A 237 1.38 -20.39 -11.15
C GLU A 237 -0.03 -19.81 -10.99
N LYS A 238 -1.01 -20.51 -11.56
CA LYS A 238 -2.45 -20.20 -11.50
C LYS A 238 -3.20 -21.42 -10.95
N PRO A 239 -4.40 -21.28 -10.33
CA PRO A 239 -5.17 -20.03 -10.19
C PRO A 239 -4.61 -19.16 -9.07
N GLY A 240 -4.75 -17.87 -9.23
CA GLY A 240 -4.34 -16.83 -8.28
C GLY A 240 -3.99 -15.55 -9.02
N ALA A 241 -3.88 -14.49 -8.29
CA ALA A 241 -3.54 -13.17 -8.80
C ALA A 241 -2.65 -12.43 -7.80
N TYR A 242 -1.92 -11.45 -8.28
CA TYR A 242 -1.04 -10.63 -7.46
C TYR A 242 -1.53 -9.18 -7.47
N GLU A 243 -1.63 -8.60 -6.29
CA GLU A 243 -2.04 -7.20 -6.08
C GLU A 243 -1.19 -6.54 -4.98
N ALA A 244 -1.55 -5.32 -4.60
CA ALA A 244 -1.03 -4.65 -3.41
C ALA A 244 0.50 -4.60 -3.33
N PRO A 245 1.18 -4.00 -4.33
CA PRO A 245 2.63 -3.93 -4.31
C PRO A 245 3.14 -3.00 -3.21
N THR A 246 4.22 -3.41 -2.53
CA THR A 246 5.06 -2.55 -1.70
C THR A 246 6.51 -2.96 -1.85
N SER A 247 7.43 -2.00 -1.96
CA SER A 247 8.84 -2.32 -2.18
C SER A 247 9.77 -1.58 -1.21
N TYR A 248 10.88 -2.23 -0.85
CA TYR A 248 11.88 -1.73 0.07
C TYR A 248 13.22 -2.45 -0.15
N ILE A 249 14.29 -1.90 0.45
CA ILE A 249 15.62 -2.49 0.34
C ILE A 249 15.86 -3.41 1.54
N LEU A 250 16.32 -4.64 1.28
CA LEU A 250 16.71 -5.60 2.31
C LEU A 250 18.05 -5.22 2.95
N PRO A 251 18.39 -5.75 4.15
CA PRO A 251 19.64 -5.42 4.83
C PRO A 251 20.91 -5.77 4.05
N ASP A 252 20.81 -6.71 3.11
CA ASP A 252 21.92 -7.10 2.22
C ASP A 252 21.99 -6.29 0.92
N GLY A 253 21.12 -5.28 0.76
CA GLY A 253 21.10 -4.36 -0.37
C GLY A 253 20.26 -4.82 -1.56
N ARG A 254 19.64 -6.01 -1.50
CA ARG A 254 18.71 -6.48 -2.53
C ARG A 254 17.40 -5.69 -2.46
N TRP A 255 16.71 -5.59 -3.59
CA TRP A 255 15.40 -4.94 -3.67
C TRP A 255 14.28 -5.96 -3.54
N CYS A 256 13.43 -5.78 -2.54
CA CYS A 256 12.26 -6.60 -2.29
C CYS A 256 11.01 -5.90 -2.81
N LEU A 257 10.22 -6.59 -3.63
CA LEU A 257 8.84 -6.25 -3.99
C LEU A 257 7.94 -7.30 -3.36
N MET A 258 7.08 -6.90 -2.45
CA MET A 258 6.06 -7.76 -1.89
C MET A 258 4.74 -7.58 -2.61
N LEU A 259 4.11 -8.68 -2.96
CA LEU A 259 2.80 -8.73 -3.61
C LEU A 259 1.85 -9.61 -2.81
N ASP A 260 0.61 -9.18 -2.65
CA ASP A 260 -0.45 -10.02 -2.07
C ASP A 260 -0.96 -11.02 -3.10
N PHE A 261 -0.85 -12.30 -2.79
CA PHE A 261 -1.37 -13.39 -3.61
C PHE A 261 -2.75 -13.78 -3.13
N PHE A 262 -3.75 -13.72 -4.01
CA PHE A 262 -5.15 -13.95 -3.67
C PHE A 262 -5.89 -14.74 -4.75
N GLY A 263 -7.19 -15.04 -4.51
CA GLY A 263 -8.04 -15.74 -5.47
C GLY A 263 -7.73 -17.22 -5.64
N CYS A 264 -7.09 -17.83 -4.67
CA CYS A 264 -6.74 -19.24 -4.59
C CYS A 264 -7.25 -19.88 -3.28
N GLU A 265 -6.79 -21.09 -2.98
CA GLU A 265 -7.04 -21.73 -1.69
C GLU A 265 -6.52 -20.87 -0.54
N LYS A 266 -7.33 -20.76 0.51
CA LYS A 266 -7.13 -19.83 1.64
C LYS A 266 -5.75 -19.97 2.28
N GLU A 267 -5.23 -21.17 2.36
CA GLU A 267 -3.94 -21.51 2.95
C GLU A 267 -2.74 -21.04 2.10
N LYS A 268 -2.99 -20.68 0.84
CA LYS A 268 -1.98 -20.18 -0.09
C LYS A 268 -2.02 -18.67 -0.27
N MET A 269 -3.04 -18.00 0.28
CA MET A 269 -3.18 -16.56 0.18
C MET A 269 -2.25 -15.84 1.15
N GLY A 270 -1.78 -14.66 0.75
CA GLY A 270 -0.93 -13.78 1.57
C GLY A 270 0.21 -13.15 0.78
N TYR A 271 1.05 -12.41 1.47
CA TYR A 271 2.17 -11.73 0.84
C TYR A 271 3.28 -12.69 0.40
N VAL A 272 3.75 -12.47 -0.83
CA VAL A 272 4.85 -13.22 -1.45
C VAL A 272 5.95 -12.21 -1.85
N PRO A 273 7.17 -12.37 -1.31
CA PRO A 273 8.30 -11.53 -1.71
C PRO A 273 8.83 -11.94 -3.10
N PHE A 274 9.16 -10.92 -3.88
CA PHE A 274 9.93 -11.02 -5.12
C PHE A 274 11.21 -10.23 -4.94
N ILE A 275 12.35 -10.81 -5.28
CA ILE A 275 13.66 -10.23 -5.01
C ILE A 275 14.37 -9.93 -6.33
N SER A 276 14.94 -8.72 -6.40
CA SER A 276 15.93 -8.33 -7.39
C SER A 276 17.29 -8.14 -6.72
N ASP A 277 18.37 -8.49 -7.41
CA ASP A 277 19.73 -8.47 -6.87
C ASP A 277 20.23 -7.06 -6.54
N ALA A 278 19.67 -6.04 -7.15
CA ALA A 278 20.04 -4.64 -6.91
C ALA A 278 18.84 -3.69 -7.05
N PRO A 279 18.82 -2.60 -6.26
CA PRO A 279 17.82 -1.54 -6.42
C PRO A 279 17.88 -0.94 -7.84
N GLY A 280 16.68 -0.77 -8.43
CA GLY A 280 16.52 -0.25 -9.80
C GLY A 280 16.67 -1.29 -10.91
N ASP A 281 17.12 -2.50 -10.61
CA ASP A 281 17.02 -3.65 -11.53
C ASP A 281 15.65 -4.31 -11.33
N SER A 282 14.75 -4.16 -12.30
CA SER A 282 13.39 -4.72 -12.22
C SER A 282 13.32 -6.23 -12.54
N ASN A 283 14.45 -6.93 -12.59
CA ASN A 283 14.50 -8.37 -12.83
C ASN A 283 14.11 -9.21 -11.61
N PHE A 284 12.97 -8.91 -11.05
CA PHE A 284 12.42 -9.59 -9.88
C PHE A 284 12.17 -11.07 -10.13
N LYS A 285 12.45 -11.90 -9.12
CA LYS A 285 12.12 -13.32 -9.07
C LYS A 285 11.45 -13.64 -7.74
N MET A 286 10.48 -14.55 -7.76
CA MET A 286 9.86 -15.05 -6.55
C MET A 286 10.94 -15.52 -5.57
N CYS A 287 10.85 -15.07 -4.31
CA CYS A 287 11.79 -15.41 -3.26
C CYS A 287 11.83 -16.93 -3.03
N LYS A 288 13.04 -17.48 -2.95
CA LYS A 288 13.29 -18.90 -2.64
C LYS A 288 13.73 -19.10 -1.20
N GLU A 289 14.03 -18.04 -0.49
CA GLU A 289 14.40 -18.05 0.91
C GLU A 289 13.17 -18.28 1.79
N LYS A 290 13.40 -18.71 3.02
CA LYS A 290 12.30 -18.83 3.98
C LYS A 290 11.79 -17.43 4.33
N PHE A 291 10.51 -17.24 4.18
CA PHE A 291 9.81 -16.04 4.64
C PHE A 291 8.56 -16.43 5.43
N SER A 292 8.04 -15.52 6.22
CA SER A 292 6.82 -15.76 6.98
C SER A 292 6.03 -14.47 7.20
N PHE A 293 4.73 -14.60 6.96
CA PHE A 293 3.73 -13.61 7.33
C PHE A 293 2.65 -14.33 8.13
N PRO A 294 2.20 -13.80 9.28
CA PRO A 294 1.04 -14.35 9.95
C PRO A 294 -0.18 -14.34 9.01
N TYR A 295 -0.99 -15.38 9.11
CA TYR A 295 -2.20 -15.50 8.30
C TYR A 295 -3.10 -14.26 8.43
N GLY A 296 -3.70 -13.85 7.30
CA GLY A 296 -4.64 -12.76 7.22
C GLY A 296 -4.04 -11.39 6.90
N PHE A 297 -2.74 -11.29 6.67
CA PHE A 297 -2.13 -10.06 6.18
C PHE A 297 -2.62 -9.73 4.77
N LYS A 298 -3.12 -8.52 4.62
CA LYS A 298 -3.62 -7.99 3.35
C LYS A 298 -2.97 -6.65 3.06
N HIS A 299 -3.34 -6.05 1.96
CA HIS A 299 -2.79 -4.83 1.39
C HIS A 299 -2.32 -3.83 2.46
N GLY A 300 -1.05 -3.48 2.40
CA GLY A 300 -0.41 -2.55 3.32
C GLY A 300 0.98 -2.15 2.84
N LYS A 301 1.65 -1.35 3.66
CA LYS A 301 2.95 -0.74 3.37
C LYS A 301 4.03 -1.24 4.31
N VAL A 302 5.18 -1.57 3.74
CA VAL A 302 6.41 -1.78 4.51
C VAL A 302 7.25 -0.51 4.48
N ILE A 303 7.68 -0.05 5.65
CA ILE A 303 8.65 1.03 5.80
C ILE A 303 9.85 0.59 6.63
N GLU A 304 10.99 1.21 6.37
CA GLU A 304 12.17 1.09 7.22
C GLU A 304 11.98 1.88 8.52
N ILE A 305 12.32 1.24 9.63
CA ILE A 305 12.33 1.84 10.97
C ILE A 305 13.68 1.63 11.64
N THR A 306 14.02 2.46 12.62
CA THR A 306 15.25 2.31 13.39
C THR A 306 15.14 1.15 14.38
N ASP A 307 16.27 0.65 14.85
CA ASP A 307 16.32 -0.35 15.94
C ASP A 307 15.64 0.15 17.22
N GLU A 308 15.71 1.45 17.49
CA GLU A 308 15.07 2.06 18.66
C GLU A 308 13.53 2.06 18.50
N GLU A 309 13.03 2.40 17.30
CA GLU A 309 11.59 2.31 16.98
C GLU A 309 11.10 0.87 17.07
N TYR A 310 11.85 -0.09 16.51
CA TYR A 310 11.55 -1.50 16.61
C TYR A 310 11.46 -1.97 18.07
N ALA A 311 12.47 -1.68 18.88
CA ALA A 311 12.50 -2.08 20.29
C ALA A 311 11.33 -1.47 21.08
N ARG A 312 11.02 -0.20 20.84
CA ARG A 312 9.90 0.51 21.45
C ARG A 312 8.55 -0.12 21.08
N LEU A 313 8.34 -0.43 19.79
CA LEU A 313 7.13 -1.10 19.33
C LEU A 313 6.94 -2.48 19.95
N LYS A 314 8.00 -3.27 20.00
CA LYS A 314 8.00 -4.62 20.63
C LYS A 314 7.75 -4.56 22.14
N GLU A 315 8.19 -3.51 22.83
CA GLU A 315 7.95 -3.34 24.25
C GLU A 315 6.51 -2.92 24.54
N TYR A 316 5.97 -1.99 23.75
CA TYR A 316 4.65 -1.40 23.97
C TYR A 316 3.51 -2.33 23.53
N TYR A 317 3.62 -2.95 22.36
CA TYR A 317 2.61 -3.83 21.77
C TYR A 317 2.97 -5.32 21.98
N LYS A 318 3.11 -5.70 23.25
CA LYS A 318 3.40 -7.09 23.66
C LYS A 318 2.25 -8.03 23.37
#